data_b697a372b6e96af31b09ebef46bbb4eb
#
_entry.id   b697a372b6e96af31b09ebef46bbb4eb
#
_cell.length_a   1.000
_cell.length_b   1.000
_cell.length_c   1.000
_cell.angle_alpha   90.00
_cell.angle_beta   90.00
_cell.angle_gamma   90.00
#
_symmetry.space_group_name_H-M   'P 1'
#
loop_
_entity.id
_entity.type
_entity.pdbx_description
1 polymer ?
#
loop_
_entity_poly.entity_id
_entity_poly.type
_entity_poly.pdbx_seq_one_letter_code
_entity_poly.pdbx_strand_id
1 'polypeptide(L)'
;SAFVSLTLTPVLNVFISKKDVHKHSWFYLKTEPFFTGMESLYERTLKAFMKLRWIAWLVIAACFVVIYFLFTNIQSELAPMEDKSQFRLSLTAPEGTSFLAMDQYVNKVSQFLIDSVPEHEIVLSITGSRMSGAANNGMIRVRLVKPGERDRSQKEIVEYVNKHVSKYTEARAFANQDQTIQVNRRGGQAVQFVLQNNDFDRLSEILPQ
;
A
#
# COMPACT_ATOMS: atom_id res chain seq x y z
N SER A 1 24.10 24.82 0.72
CA SER A 1 22.90 25.62 0.43
C SER A 1 22.54 26.58 1.55
N ALA A 2 22.55 26.15 2.83
CA ALA A 2 22.22 27.03 3.98
C ALA A 2 23.16 28.23 4.11
N PHE A 3 24.46 28.06 3.92
CA PHE A 3 25.45 29.14 3.96
C PHE A 3 25.18 30.19 2.87
N VAL A 4 24.88 29.76 1.65
CA VAL A 4 24.55 30.67 0.54
C VAL A 4 23.27 31.44 0.81
N SER A 5 22.23 30.77 1.33
CA SER A 5 20.96 31.43 1.68
C SER A 5 21.10 32.47 2.78
N LEU A 6 21.92 32.18 3.80
CA LEU A 6 22.10 33.09 4.95
C LEU A 6 23.06 34.23 4.69
N THR A 7 23.98 34.09 3.72
CA THR A 7 25.00 35.14 3.43
C THR A 7 24.70 35.88 2.13
N LEU A 8 24.48 35.15 1.03
CA LEU A 8 24.33 35.77 -0.29
C LEU A 8 22.99 36.53 -0.42
N THR A 9 21.92 35.97 0.09
CA THR A 9 20.60 36.61 -0.05
C THR A 9 20.50 37.94 0.66
N PRO A 10 20.93 38.12 1.92
CA PRO A 10 20.96 39.43 2.56
C PRO A 10 21.86 40.44 1.85
N VAL A 11 23.06 39.99 1.42
CA VAL A 11 24.01 40.87 0.72
C VAL A 11 23.44 41.35 -0.62
N LEU A 12 22.87 40.42 -1.42
CA LEU A 12 22.21 40.77 -2.68
C LEU A 12 21.04 41.72 -2.46
N ASN A 13 20.25 41.50 -1.41
CA ASN A 13 19.13 42.39 -1.09
C ASN A 13 19.59 43.82 -0.80
N VAL A 14 20.66 44.00 -0.04
CA VAL A 14 21.26 45.33 0.23
C VAL A 14 21.80 45.96 -1.05
N PHE A 15 22.45 45.21 -1.93
CA PHE A 15 22.98 45.71 -3.19
C PHE A 15 21.90 46.08 -4.20
N ILE A 16 20.81 45.30 -4.28
CA ILE A 16 19.73 45.53 -5.24
C ILE A 16 18.76 46.58 -4.76
N SER A 17 18.58 46.71 -3.45
CA SER A 17 17.73 47.76 -2.87
C SER A 17 18.37 49.13 -3.06
N LYS A 18 17.94 49.83 -4.09
CA LYS A 18 18.36 51.21 -4.33
C LYS A 18 17.87 52.11 -3.19
N LYS A 19 18.76 52.95 -2.70
CA LYS A 19 18.59 53.83 -1.55
C LYS A 19 17.51 54.93 -1.74
N ASP A 20 16.95 55.10 -2.94
CA ASP A 20 16.03 56.17 -3.30
C ASP A 20 14.60 55.61 -3.57
N VAL A 21 13.91 55.18 -2.54
CA VAL A 21 12.49 54.84 -2.69
C VAL A 21 11.62 55.77 -1.84
N HIS A 22 11.58 57.04 -2.23
CA HIS A 22 10.59 57.97 -1.68
C HIS A 22 9.31 58.11 -2.53
N LYS A 23 9.17 57.33 -3.59
CA LYS A 23 7.92 57.25 -4.38
C LYS A 23 7.30 55.89 -4.23
N HIS A 24 6.48 55.72 -3.20
CA HIS A 24 5.65 54.55 -3.08
C HIS A 24 4.65 54.50 -4.25
N SER A 25 4.65 53.43 -5.00
CA SER A 25 3.67 53.19 -6.06
C SER A 25 2.25 53.21 -5.45
N TRP A 26 1.26 53.69 -6.20
CA TRP A 26 -0.16 53.64 -5.77
C TRP A 26 -0.58 52.24 -5.31
N PHE A 27 -0.06 51.21 -5.96
CA PHE A 27 -0.29 49.82 -5.56
C PHE A 27 0.27 49.49 -4.17
N TYR A 28 1.46 49.98 -3.85
CA TYR A 28 2.08 49.83 -2.52
C TYR A 28 1.21 50.45 -1.43
N LEU A 29 0.79 51.72 -1.62
CA LEU A 29 -0.06 52.43 -0.66
C LEU A 29 -1.41 51.70 -0.42
N LYS A 30 -1.94 51.02 -1.41
CA LYS A 30 -3.20 50.27 -1.29
C LYS A 30 -3.04 48.91 -0.60
N THR A 31 -1.90 48.26 -0.76
CA THR A 31 -1.61 46.95 -0.16
C THR A 31 -0.95 47.04 1.22
N GLU A 32 -0.27 48.16 1.52
CA GLU A 32 0.42 48.38 2.79
C GLU A 32 -0.48 48.18 4.03
N PRO A 33 -1.71 48.72 4.11
CA PRO A 33 -2.56 48.53 5.28
C PRO A 33 -2.95 47.07 5.53
N PHE A 34 -3.01 46.25 4.49
CA PHE A 34 -3.24 44.81 4.62
C PHE A 34 -2.03 44.11 5.28
N PHE A 35 -0.83 44.42 4.81
CA PHE A 35 0.39 43.83 5.36
C PHE A 35 0.68 44.33 6.78
N THR A 36 0.49 45.62 7.07
CA THR A 36 0.65 46.14 8.41
C THR A 36 -0.42 45.61 9.38
N GLY A 37 -1.64 45.38 8.89
CA GLY A 37 -2.68 44.70 9.67
C GLY A 37 -2.29 43.27 10.01
N MET A 38 -1.76 42.51 9.06
CA MET A 38 -1.27 41.15 9.26
C MET A 38 -0.08 41.11 10.22
N GLU A 39 0.88 42.03 10.07
CA GLU A 39 2.04 42.17 10.95
C GLU A 39 1.61 42.48 12.39
N SER A 40 0.68 43.42 12.58
CA SER A 40 0.17 43.80 13.91
C SER A 40 -0.60 42.65 14.57
N LEU A 41 -1.36 41.88 13.79
CA LEU A 41 -2.05 40.69 14.27
C LEU A 41 -1.03 39.61 14.71
N TYR A 42 0.00 39.39 13.88
CA TYR A 42 1.07 38.45 14.21
C TYR A 42 1.82 38.86 15.48
N GLU A 43 2.17 40.12 15.59
CA GLU A 43 2.86 40.67 16.77
C GLU A 43 2.03 40.48 18.04
N ARG A 44 0.71 40.77 17.99
CA ARG A 44 -0.20 40.57 19.13
C ARG A 44 -0.31 39.10 19.53
N THR A 45 -0.51 38.24 18.57
CA THR A 45 -0.62 36.79 18.82
C THR A 45 0.70 36.20 19.33
N LEU A 46 1.83 36.63 18.79
CA LEU A 46 3.15 36.22 19.25
C LEU A 46 3.41 36.71 20.69
N LYS A 47 3.12 37.97 20.99
CA LYS A 47 3.24 38.53 22.37
C LYS A 47 2.35 37.78 23.36
N ALA A 48 1.11 37.47 22.98
CA ALA A 48 0.19 36.68 23.80
C ALA A 48 0.74 35.24 24.03
N PHE A 49 1.23 34.62 23.00
CA PHE A 49 1.83 33.28 23.08
C PHE A 49 3.09 33.26 23.97
N MET A 50 3.98 34.22 23.79
CA MET A 50 5.18 34.35 24.63
C MET A 50 4.85 34.57 26.10
N LYS A 51 3.76 35.30 26.39
CA LYS A 51 3.27 35.49 27.76
C LYS A 51 2.73 34.22 28.38
N LEU A 52 2.12 33.35 27.57
CA LEU A 52 1.59 32.05 27.96
C LEU A 52 2.46 30.87 27.49
N ARG A 53 3.79 31.06 27.49
CA ARG A 53 4.76 30.03 27.04
C ARG A 53 4.55 28.64 27.66
N TRP A 54 3.88 28.59 28.80
CA TRP A 54 3.52 27.32 29.46
C TRP A 54 2.53 26.49 28.64
N ILE A 55 1.66 27.13 27.86
CA ILE A 55 0.73 26.45 26.95
C ILE A 55 1.47 25.62 25.89
N ALA A 56 2.67 26.04 25.48
CA ALA A 56 3.48 25.29 24.54
C ALA A 56 3.78 23.86 25.05
N TRP A 57 4.10 23.74 26.34
CA TRP A 57 4.35 22.41 26.95
C TRP A 57 3.10 21.56 26.99
N LEU A 58 1.94 22.16 27.24
CA LEU A 58 0.66 21.46 27.27
C LEU A 58 0.29 20.97 25.85
N VAL A 59 0.49 21.79 24.83
CA VAL A 59 0.27 21.41 23.43
C VAL A 59 1.22 20.27 23.02
N ILE A 60 2.50 20.36 23.39
CA ILE A 60 3.47 19.30 23.10
C ILE A 60 3.03 18.00 23.80
N ALA A 61 2.65 18.07 25.07
CA ALA A 61 2.17 16.89 25.78
C ALA A 61 0.91 16.29 25.14
N ALA A 62 -0.04 17.14 24.72
CA ALA A 62 -1.22 16.70 23.99
C ALA A 62 -0.86 16.02 22.65
N CYS A 63 0.10 16.56 21.91
CA CYS A 63 0.59 15.93 20.68
C CYS A 63 1.19 14.53 20.95
N PHE A 64 1.98 14.37 22.01
CA PHE A 64 2.52 13.06 22.37
C PHE A 64 1.41 12.05 22.74
N VAL A 65 0.38 12.50 23.46
CA VAL A 65 -0.78 11.65 23.78
C VAL A 65 -1.51 11.21 22.51
N VAL A 66 -1.74 12.14 21.58
CA VAL A 66 -2.37 11.83 20.28
C VAL A 66 -1.50 10.87 19.47
N ILE A 67 -0.19 11.09 19.41
CA ILE A 67 0.74 10.19 18.70
C ILE A 67 0.70 8.80 19.32
N TYR A 68 0.76 8.69 20.65
CA TYR A 68 0.66 7.41 21.35
C TYR A 68 -0.66 6.70 21.03
N PHE A 69 -1.77 7.42 21.07
CA PHE A 69 -3.09 6.85 20.76
C PHE A 69 -3.18 6.39 19.31
N LEU A 70 -2.68 7.19 18.36
CA LEU A 70 -2.64 6.80 16.95
C LEU A 70 -1.74 5.58 16.74
N PHE A 71 -0.56 5.56 17.35
CA PHE A 71 0.39 4.46 17.20
C PHE A 71 -0.15 3.12 17.73
N THR A 72 -0.96 3.15 18.80
CA THR A 72 -1.58 1.94 19.38
C THR A 72 -2.82 1.47 18.60
N ASN A 73 -3.56 2.37 17.95
CA ASN A 73 -4.81 2.03 17.27
C ASN A 73 -4.69 1.86 15.75
N ILE A 74 -3.65 2.43 15.15
CA ILE A 74 -3.43 2.25 13.71
C ILE A 74 -2.71 0.92 13.49
N GLN A 75 -3.32 0.05 12.71
CA GLN A 75 -2.68 -1.21 12.30
C GLN A 75 -1.42 -0.88 11.49
N SER A 76 -0.30 -1.50 11.89
CA SER A 76 0.96 -1.38 11.16
C SER A 76 0.91 -2.25 9.91
N GLU A 77 0.34 -1.72 8.85
CA GLU A 77 0.35 -2.36 7.53
C GLU A 77 1.44 -1.71 6.67
N LEU A 78 2.29 -2.54 6.06
CA LEU A 78 3.36 -2.06 5.18
C LEU A 78 2.81 -1.39 3.91
N ALA A 79 1.67 -1.84 3.44
CA ALA A 79 0.89 -1.22 2.39
C ALA A 79 -0.56 -1.73 2.48
N PRO A 80 -1.57 -0.86 2.49
CA PRO A 80 -2.95 -1.29 2.45
C PRO A 80 -3.21 -2.06 1.14
N MET A 81 -4.00 -3.12 1.24
CA MET A 81 -4.44 -3.88 0.07
C MET A 81 -5.45 -3.04 -0.71
N GLU A 82 -5.01 -2.47 -1.82
CA GLU A 82 -5.89 -1.73 -2.72
C GLU A 82 -6.70 -2.70 -3.59
N ASP A 83 -7.94 -2.32 -3.86
CA ASP A 83 -8.77 -3.02 -4.81
C ASP A 83 -8.35 -2.65 -6.25
N LYS A 84 -7.54 -3.50 -6.85
CA LYS A 84 -7.03 -3.35 -8.23
C LYS A 84 -7.91 -4.04 -9.27
N SER A 85 -9.06 -4.56 -8.86
CA SER A 85 -9.95 -5.36 -9.72
C SER A 85 -9.24 -6.55 -10.37
N GLN A 86 -8.26 -7.14 -9.67
CA GLN A 86 -7.57 -8.33 -10.15
C GLN A 86 -7.02 -9.15 -8.98
N PHE A 87 -7.08 -10.46 -9.12
CA PHE A 87 -6.46 -11.40 -8.19
C PHE A 87 -5.91 -12.61 -8.93
N ARG A 88 -5.08 -13.37 -8.25
CA ARG A 88 -4.41 -14.53 -8.80
C ARG A 88 -4.65 -15.75 -7.94
N LEU A 89 -4.93 -16.87 -8.58
CA LEU A 89 -4.90 -18.17 -7.93
C LEU A 89 -3.60 -18.89 -8.30
N SER A 90 -2.93 -19.38 -7.29
CA SER A 90 -1.80 -20.31 -7.45
C SER A 90 -2.31 -21.72 -7.16
N LEU A 91 -2.08 -22.63 -8.07
CA LEU A 91 -2.49 -24.03 -7.98
C LEU A 91 -1.24 -24.89 -7.97
N THR A 92 -1.16 -25.80 -7.01
CA THR A 92 -0.01 -26.71 -6.87
C THR A 92 -0.51 -28.11 -6.55
N ALA A 93 -0.27 -29.05 -7.44
CA ALA A 93 -0.56 -30.46 -7.25
C ALA A 93 0.65 -31.21 -6.66
N PRO A 94 0.46 -32.38 -6.07
CA PRO A 94 1.55 -33.22 -5.58
C PRO A 94 2.59 -33.53 -6.68
N GLU A 95 3.81 -33.76 -6.25
CA GLU A 95 4.88 -34.19 -7.18
C GLU A 95 4.51 -35.45 -7.92
N GLY A 96 4.87 -35.53 -9.20
CA GLY A 96 4.50 -36.66 -10.08
C GLY A 96 3.16 -36.49 -10.78
N THR A 97 2.40 -35.42 -10.49
CA THR A 97 1.16 -35.13 -11.23
C THR A 97 1.47 -34.82 -12.69
N SER A 98 0.78 -35.52 -13.60
CA SER A 98 0.94 -35.29 -15.04
C SER A 98 0.39 -33.95 -15.47
N PHE A 99 0.93 -33.41 -16.56
CA PHE A 99 0.42 -32.15 -17.15
C PHE A 99 -1.09 -32.24 -17.45
N LEU A 100 -1.55 -33.36 -17.99
CA LEU A 100 -2.96 -33.53 -18.32
C LEU A 100 -3.88 -33.50 -17.10
N ALA A 101 -3.48 -34.15 -16.01
CA ALA A 101 -4.24 -34.10 -14.75
C ALA A 101 -4.28 -32.71 -14.16
N MET A 102 -3.14 -31.98 -14.19
CA MET A 102 -3.09 -30.62 -13.76
C MET A 102 -3.94 -29.68 -14.61
N ASP A 103 -3.94 -29.90 -15.94
CA ASP A 103 -4.74 -29.10 -16.87
C ASP A 103 -6.24 -29.28 -16.63
N GLN A 104 -6.67 -30.54 -16.42
CA GLN A 104 -8.06 -30.84 -16.05
C GLN A 104 -8.47 -30.14 -14.76
N TYR A 105 -7.57 -30.10 -13.75
CA TYR A 105 -7.83 -29.42 -12.50
C TYR A 105 -7.91 -27.91 -12.67
N VAL A 106 -6.98 -27.32 -13.43
CA VAL A 106 -6.99 -25.88 -13.75
C VAL A 106 -8.27 -25.49 -14.48
N ASN A 107 -8.71 -26.30 -15.46
CA ASN A 107 -9.95 -26.06 -16.20
C ASN A 107 -11.18 -26.18 -15.29
N LYS A 108 -11.21 -27.14 -14.36
CA LYS A 108 -12.28 -27.30 -13.38
C LYS A 108 -12.41 -26.08 -12.47
N VAL A 109 -11.27 -25.57 -11.96
CA VAL A 109 -11.26 -24.37 -11.13
C VAL A 109 -11.61 -23.12 -11.93
N SER A 110 -11.16 -23.01 -13.18
CA SER A 110 -11.51 -21.89 -14.07
C SER A 110 -13.00 -21.86 -14.35
N GLN A 111 -13.63 -23.02 -14.63
CA GLN A 111 -15.06 -23.08 -14.84
C GLN A 111 -15.84 -22.69 -13.59
N PHE A 112 -15.41 -23.18 -12.40
CA PHE A 112 -15.99 -22.74 -11.13
C PHE A 112 -15.93 -21.22 -10.96
N LEU A 113 -14.82 -20.57 -11.31
CA LEU A 113 -14.69 -19.11 -11.22
C LEU A 113 -15.64 -18.39 -12.17
N ILE A 114 -15.78 -18.87 -13.40
CA ILE A 114 -16.72 -18.30 -14.38
C ILE A 114 -18.15 -18.40 -13.89
N ASP A 115 -18.54 -19.56 -13.32
CA ASP A 115 -19.90 -19.80 -12.88
C ASP A 115 -20.25 -19.09 -11.55
N SER A 116 -19.26 -18.93 -10.65
CA SER A 116 -19.50 -18.46 -9.27
C SER A 116 -19.12 -17.00 -9.01
N VAL A 117 -18.39 -16.38 -9.91
CA VAL A 117 -17.96 -14.98 -9.81
C VAL A 117 -18.47 -14.20 -11.04
N PRO A 118 -19.74 -13.77 -11.06
CA PRO A 118 -20.30 -13.06 -12.21
C PRO A 118 -19.59 -11.72 -12.49
N GLU A 119 -18.87 -11.18 -11.51
CA GLU A 119 -18.12 -9.92 -11.64
C GLU A 119 -16.77 -10.07 -12.38
N HIS A 120 -16.46 -11.25 -12.92
CA HIS A 120 -15.27 -11.43 -13.72
C HIS A 120 -15.42 -10.76 -15.10
N GLU A 121 -14.37 -10.09 -15.56
CA GLU A 121 -14.24 -9.59 -16.93
C GLU A 121 -13.42 -10.57 -17.78
N ILE A 122 -12.32 -11.07 -17.22
CA ILE A 122 -11.41 -12.00 -17.88
C ILE A 122 -10.92 -13.04 -16.88
N VAL A 123 -10.95 -14.31 -17.27
CA VAL A 123 -10.31 -15.42 -16.55
C VAL A 123 -9.24 -15.99 -17.46
N LEU A 124 -7.97 -15.86 -17.07
CA LEU A 124 -6.82 -16.39 -17.80
C LEU A 124 -6.21 -17.54 -17.00
N SER A 125 -6.24 -18.72 -17.54
CA SER A 125 -5.64 -19.91 -16.94
C SER A 125 -4.35 -20.32 -17.66
N ILE A 126 -3.35 -20.74 -16.90
CA ILE A 126 -2.05 -21.20 -17.39
C ILE A 126 -1.71 -22.48 -16.64
N THR A 127 -1.52 -23.56 -17.35
CA THR A 127 -1.08 -24.85 -16.81
C THR A 127 0.41 -25.07 -17.08
N GLY A 128 1.13 -25.49 -16.06
CA GLY A 128 2.58 -25.65 -16.11
C GLY A 128 3.34 -24.33 -16.01
N SER A 129 4.58 -24.38 -15.57
CA SER A 129 5.46 -23.22 -15.52
C SER A 129 6.61 -23.39 -16.51
N ARG A 130 6.66 -22.53 -17.52
CA ARG A 130 7.79 -22.47 -18.47
C ARG A 130 9.13 -22.19 -17.79
N MET A 131 9.11 -21.50 -16.64
CA MET A 131 10.34 -21.10 -15.93
C MET A 131 10.86 -22.17 -14.96
N SER A 132 10.00 -23.03 -14.41
CA SER A 132 10.41 -24.07 -13.46
C SER A 132 10.37 -25.47 -14.03
N GLY A 133 9.85 -25.66 -15.25
CA GLY A 133 9.70 -27.01 -15.87
C GLY A 133 8.70 -27.92 -15.14
N ALA A 134 8.06 -27.41 -14.09
CA ALA A 134 7.15 -28.20 -13.25
C ALA A 134 5.76 -28.29 -13.90
N ALA A 135 5.36 -29.49 -14.24
CA ALA A 135 4.03 -29.79 -14.81
C ALA A 135 2.90 -29.73 -13.78
N ASN A 136 3.23 -29.81 -12.50
CA ASN A 136 2.30 -29.86 -11.36
C ASN A 136 1.86 -28.49 -10.84
N ASN A 137 2.20 -27.42 -11.52
CA ASN A 137 1.82 -26.06 -11.14
C ASN A 137 0.85 -25.45 -12.15
N GLY A 138 -0.08 -24.63 -11.66
CA GLY A 138 -0.98 -23.83 -12.48
C GLY A 138 -1.19 -22.45 -11.89
N MET A 139 -1.61 -21.53 -12.72
CA MET A 139 -1.95 -20.19 -12.31
C MET A 139 -3.22 -19.72 -13.04
N ILE A 140 -4.16 -19.17 -12.30
CA ILE A 140 -5.32 -18.52 -12.87
C ILE A 140 -5.27 -17.04 -12.46
N ARG A 141 -5.37 -16.14 -13.42
CA ARG A 141 -5.50 -14.72 -13.19
C ARG A 141 -6.91 -14.30 -13.52
N VAL A 142 -7.57 -13.66 -12.58
CA VAL A 142 -8.93 -13.15 -12.74
C VAL A 142 -8.87 -11.64 -12.72
N ARG A 143 -9.45 -11.03 -13.72
CA ARG A 143 -9.73 -9.61 -13.78
C ARG A 143 -11.20 -9.39 -13.53
N LEU A 144 -11.52 -8.52 -12.60
CA LEU A 144 -12.87 -8.15 -12.21
C LEU A 144 -13.28 -6.86 -12.92
N VAL A 145 -14.57 -6.63 -13.04
CA VAL A 145 -15.12 -5.33 -13.41
C VAL A 145 -14.74 -4.26 -12.38
N LYS A 146 -14.84 -2.99 -12.75
CA LYS A 146 -14.43 -1.87 -11.90
C LYS A 146 -15.20 -1.86 -10.56
N PRO A 147 -14.60 -1.32 -9.47
CA PRO A 147 -15.24 -1.30 -8.15
C PRO A 147 -16.64 -0.65 -8.12
N GLY A 148 -16.91 0.32 -9.00
CA GLY A 148 -18.21 0.97 -9.12
C GLY A 148 -19.27 0.19 -9.89
N GLU A 149 -18.93 -0.92 -10.53
CA GLU A 149 -19.79 -1.76 -11.37
C GLU A 149 -20.11 -3.12 -10.72
N ARG A 150 -19.70 -3.33 -9.47
CA ARG A 150 -19.89 -4.57 -8.72
C ARG A 150 -20.28 -4.31 -7.28
N ASP A 151 -21.07 -5.23 -6.72
CA ASP A 151 -21.57 -5.12 -5.34
C ASP A 151 -20.53 -5.63 -4.33
N ARG A 152 -19.75 -6.67 -4.69
CA ARG A 152 -18.75 -7.29 -3.81
C ARG A 152 -17.37 -6.66 -4.01
N SER A 153 -16.67 -6.38 -2.90
CA SER A 153 -15.27 -5.96 -2.92
C SER A 153 -14.35 -7.10 -3.40
N GLN A 154 -13.18 -6.77 -3.95
CA GLN A 154 -12.18 -7.76 -4.34
C GLN A 154 -11.81 -8.69 -3.17
N LYS A 155 -11.74 -8.17 -1.94
CA LYS A 155 -11.44 -8.94 -0.73
C LYS A 155 -12.50 -10.00 -0.46
N GLU A 156 -13.77 -9.63 -0.51
CA GLU A 156 -14.90 -10.54 -0.30
C GLU A 156 -14.94 -11.65 -1.36
N ILE A 157 -14.66 -11.29 -2.62
CA ILE A 157 -14.59 -12.26 -3.71
C ILE A 157 -13.44 -13.26 -3.48
N VAL A 158 -12.25 -12.77 -3.09
CA VAL A 158 -11.09 -13.64 -2.81
C VAL A 158 -11.34 -14.55 -1.61
N GLU A 159 -11.96 -14.05 -0.55
CA GLU A 159 -12.36 -14.87 0.61
C GLU A 159 -13.39 -15.94 0.23
N TYR A 160 -14.38 -15.58 -0.58
CA TYR A 160 -15.38 -16.52 -1.12
C TYR A 160 -14.71 -17.61 -1.95
N VAL A 161 -13.82 -17.24 -2.87
CA VAL A 161 -13.09 -18.18 -3.72
C VAL A 161 -12.25 -19.13 -2.88
N ASN A 162 -11.46 -18.61 -1.92
CA ASN A 162 -10.62 -19.42 -1.05
C ASN A 162 -11.44 -20.46 -0.27
N LYS A 163 -12.59 -20.05 0.28
CA LYS A 163 -13.50 -20.95 1.01
C LYS A 163 -14.05 -22.09 0.16
N HIS A 164 -14.23 -21.87 -1.14
CA HIS A 164 -14.79 -22.88 -2.04
C HIS A 164 -13.70 -23.74 -2.67
N VAL A 165 -12.59 -23.15 -3.06
CA VAL A 165 -11.48 -23.87 -3.69
C VAL A 165 -10.77 -24.79 -2.69
N SER A 166 -10.76 -24.46 -1.40
CA SER A 166 -10.22 -25.34 -0.35
C SER A 166 -10.96 -26.70 -0.23
N LYS A 167 -12.17 -26.83 -0.80
CA LYS A 167 -12.91 -28.09 -0.83
C LYS A 167 -12.38 -29.09 -1.88
N TYR A 168 -11.62 -28.60 -2.84
CA TYR A 168 -11.00 -29.46 -3.83
C TYR A 168 -9.70 -30.06 -3.26
N THR A 169 -9.67 -31.38 -3.14
CA THR A 169 -8.55 -32.12 -2.53
C THR A 169 -7.49 -32.57 -3.53
N GLU A 170 -7.74 -32.42 -4.83
CA GLU A 170 -6.89 -32.88 -5.93
C GLU A 170 -5.56 -32.14 -6.01
N ALA A 171 -5.60 -30.83 -5.74
CA ALA A 171 -4.42 -29.97 -5.64
C ALA A 171 -4.69 -28.79 -4.70
N ARG A 172 -3.65 -28.21 -4.17
CA ARG A 172 -3.77 -26.99 -3.34
C ARG A 172 -3.98 -25.79 -4.27
N ALA A 173 -5.07 -25.06 -4.05
CA ALA A 173 -5.35 -23.82 -4.73
C ALA A 173 -5.54 -22.70 -3.71
N PHE A 174 -4.91 -21.56 -3.95
CA PHE A 174 -4.97 -20.40 -3.07
C PHE A 174 -5.07 -19.12 -3.89
N ALA A 175 -6.10 -18.33 -3.61
CA ALA A 175 -6.30 -17.02 -4.23
C ALA A 175 -5.61 -15.92 -3.41
N ASN A 176 -4.79 -15.14 -4.08
CA ASN A 176 -4.03 -14.03 -3.52
C ASN A 176 -4.36 -12.72 -4.22
N GLN A 177 -4.40 -11.64 -3.45
CA GLN A 177 -4.42 -10.28 -3.98
C GLN A 177 -2.98 -9.80 -4.20
N ASP A 178 -2.73 -9.16 -5.33
CA ASP A 178 -1.43 -8.56 -5.60
C ASP A 178 -1.28 -7.31 -4.72
N GLN A 179 -0.27 -7.29 -3.85
CA GLN A 179 0.07 -6.13 -3.02
C GLN A 179 0.54 -4.98 -3.90
N THR A 180 0.19 -3.74 -3.51
CA THR A 180 0.60 -2.53 -4.24
C THR A 180 2.11 -2.33 -4.22
N ILE A 181 2.74 -2.68 -3.11
CA ILE A 181 4.19 -2.67 -2.94
C ILE A 181 4.65 -4.11 -2.71
N GLN A 182 5.28 -4.71 -3.70
CA GLN A 182 5.88 -6.03 -3.57
C GLN A 182 7.24 -5.91 -2.88
N VAL A 183 7.28 -6.20 -1.59
CA VAL A 183 8.53 -6.24 -0.81
C VAL A 183 9.33 -7.50 -1.18
N ASN A 184 8.68 -8.52 -1.69
CA ASN A 184 9.30 -9.78 -2.07
C ASN A 184 9.11 -10.07 -3.56
N ARG A 185 10.22 -10.33 -4.28
CA ARG A 185 10.23 -10.58 -5.74
C ARG A 185 9.47 -11.84 -6.17
N ARG A 186 9.06 -12.72 -5.25
CA ARG A 186 8.41 -14.02 -5.55
C ARG A 186 6.91 -14.03 -5.36
N GLY A 187 6.27 -12.89 -5.06
CA GLY A 187 4.81 -12.78 -4.94
C GLY A 187 4.25 -13.93 -4.10
N GLY A 188 4.31 -13.84 -2.79
CA GLY A 188 3.84 -14.86 -1.86
C GLY A 188 2.91 -14.27 -0.82
N GLN A 189 2.53 -15.11 0.13
CA GLN A 189 1.76 -14.70 1.29
C GLN A 189 2.53 -13.65 2.11
N ALA A 190 1.81 -12.83 2.85
CA ALA A 190 2.38 -11.75 3.67
C ALA A 190 3.39 -12.23 4.72
N VAL A 191 3.28 -13.49 5.14
CA VAL A 191 4.21 -14.15 6.06
C VAL A 191 4.63 -15.48 5.46
N GLN A 192 5.94 -15.69 5.31
CA GLN A 192 6.52 -16.93 4.80
C GLN A 192 7.55 -17.43 5.80
N PHE A 193 7.44 -18.69 6.18
CA PHE A 193 8.42 -19.38 6.98
C PHE A 193 9.18 -20.38 6.11
N VAL A 194 10.49 -20.39 6.21
CA VAL A 194 11.33 -21.41 5.60
C VAL A 194 11.89 -22.30 6.69
N LEU A 195 11.41 -23.53 6.74
CA LEU A 195 11.95 -24.56 7.61
C LEU A 195 13.08 -25.27 6.86
N GLN A 196 14.27 -25.28 7.45
CA GLN A 196 15.43 -25.99 6.90
C GLN A 196 15.93 -26.98 7.93
N ASN A 197 16.08 -28.23 7.51
CA ASN A 197 16.75 -29.26 8.29
C ASN A 197 17.59 -30.12 7.35
N ASN A 198 18.75 -30.60 7.83
CA ASN A 198 19.59 -31.52 7.09
C ASN A 198 19.05 -32.96 7.10
N ASP A 199 18.10 -33.25 7.98
CA ASP A 199 17.43 -34.53 8.14
C ASP A 199 16.02 -34.43 7.59
N PHE A 200 15.75 -35.12 6.48
CA PHE A 200 14.46 -35.09 5.78
C PHE A 200 13.35 -35.80 6.59
N ASP A 201 13.70 -36.83 7.35
CA ASP A 201 12.72 -37.58 8.17
C ASP A 201 12.19 -36.69 9.30
N ARG A 202 13.04 -35.92 9.96
CA ARG A 202 12.63 -34.93 10.94
C ARG A 202 11.82 -33.79 10.35
N LEU A 203 12.12 -33.39 9.11
CA LEU A 203 11.36 -32.33 8.44
C LEU A 203 9.94 -32.80 8.14
N SER A 204 9.78 -34.06 7.74
CA SER A 204 8.46 -34.68 7.46
C SER A 204 7.59 -34.87 8.70
N GLU A 205 8.19 -35.07 9.87
CA GLU A 205 7.49 -35.17 11.17
C GLU A 205 6.92 -33.83 11.65
N ILE A 206 7.61 -32.72 11.32
CA ILE A 206 7.24 -31.39 11.79
C ILE A 206 6.20 -30.72 10.87
N LEU A 207 6.16 -31.13 9.58
CA LEU A 207 5.19 -30.59 8.62
C LEU A 207 3.84 -31.28 8.84
N PRO A 208 2.80 -30.55 9.32
CA PRO A 208 1.45 -31.10 9.36
C PRO A 208 1.01 -31.41 7.93
N GLN A 209 0.49 -32.63 7.72
CA GLN A 209 -0.11 -33.09 6.46
C GLN A 209 -1.32 -32.26 6.06
#